data_b99d9049b2a4102173e28300f0c69336
#
_entry.id   b99d9049b2a4102173e28300f0c69336
#
_cell.length_a   1.000
_cell.length_b   1.000
_cell.length_c   1.000
_cell.angle_alpha   90.00
_cell.angle_beta   90.00
_cell.angle_gamma   90.00
#
_symmetry.space_group_name_H-M   'P 1'
#
loop_
_entity.id
_entity.type
_entity.pdbx_description
1 polymer ?
#
loop_
_entity_poly.entity_id
_entity_poly.type
_entity_poly.pdbx_seq_one_letter_code
_entity_poly.pdbx_strand_id
1 'polypeptide(L)'
;MKSELEDIRDWFAYLAEARRGYFTSLEKLPPTELSRDRGASFPTILDILAHSQGALWFWFSGCSKDAIPPPEKDPGEPPSVAELRDFENHLQGHIQRYLAGLSEADLDRTVSRKSGHGSSHDCEIPFREVFWHLVEEELQHRGEINALLWQIDVDPPITSWIDWAHKVGRVKDAPR
;
A
#
# COMPACT_ATOMS: atom_id res chain seq x y z
N MET A 1 -8.26 1.38 -26.09
CA MET A 1 -8.48 1.79 -24.67
C MET A 1 -7.73 0.79 -23.80
N LYS A 2 -7.12 1.23 -22.73
CA LYS A 2 -6.62 0.30 -21.71
C LYS A 2 -7.77 -0.43 -21.06
N SER A 3 -7.52 -1.65 -20.66
CA SER A 3 -8.46 -2.42 -19.85
C SER A 3 -8.40 -2.00 -18.38
N GLU A 4 -9.42 -2.31 -17.59
CA GLU A 4 -9.45 -2.02 -16.16
C GLU A 4 -8.31 -2.73 -15.41
N LEU A 5 -8.00 -3.97 -15.79
CA LEU A 5 -6.90 -4.73 -15.20
C LEU A 5 -5.53 -4.10 -15.48
N GLU A 6 -5.33 -3.52 -16.68
CA GLU A 6 -4.12 -2.76 -16.99
C GLU A 6 -4.00 -1.50 -16.11
N ASP A 7 -5.10 -0.81 -15.85
CA ASP A 7 -5.10 0.35 -14.95
C ASP A 7 -4.83 -0.07 -13.50
N ILE A 8 -5.40 -1.16 -13.02
CA ILE A 8 -5.12 -1.73 -11.71
C ILE A 8 -3.61 -2.07 -11.58
N ARG A 9 -3.03 -2.74 -12.56
CA ARG A 9 -1.59 -3.08 -12.57
C ARG A 9 -0.72 -1.83 -12.48
N ASP A 10 -1.07 -0.79 -13.21
CA ASP A 10 -0.32 0.46 -13.18
C ASP A 10 -0.44 1.19 -11.84
N TRP A 11 -1.64 1.22 -11.26
CA TRP A 11 -1.82 1.78 -9.93
C TRP A 11 -0.96 1.06 -8.89
N PHE A 12 -0.96 -0.26 -8.86
CA PHE A 12 -0.15 -1.02 -7.91
C PHE A 12 1.36 -0.87 -8.17
N ALA A 13 1.79 -0.74 -9.42
CA ALA A 13 3.18 -0.43 -9.74
C ALA A 13 3.61 0.96 -9.24
N TYR A 14 2.74 1.96 -9.43
CA TYR A 14 2.94 3.31 -8.91
C TYR A 14 2.99 3.34 -7.37
N LEU A 15 2.04 2.69 -6.70
CA LEU A 15 1.98 2.65 -5.24
C LEU A 15 3.21 1.96 -4.65
N ALA A 16 3.68 0.89 -5.26
CA ALA A 16 4.93 0.22 -4.86
C ALA A 16 6.15 1.14 -4.98
N GLU A 17 6.23 1.95 -6.04
CA GLU A 17 7.31 2.94 -6.18
C GLU A 17 7.20 4.06 -5.13
N ALA A 18 6.00 4.57 -4.90
CA ALA A 18 5.76 5.57 -3.88
C ALA A 18 6.20 5.09 -2.49
N ARG A 19 5.86 3.87 -2.10
CA ARG A 19 6.26 3.28 -0.80
C ARG A 19 7.78 3.17 -0.67
N ARG A 20 8.49 2.78 -1.71
CA ARG A 20 9.96 2.77 -1.67
C ARG A 20 10.54 4.15 -1.34
N GLY A 21 9.91 5.21 -1.86
CA GLY A 21 10.27 6.58 -1.51
C GLY A 21 10.09 6.89 -0.03
N TYR A 22 8.98 6.45 0.56
CA TYR A 22 8.72 6.62 2.00
C TYR A 22 9.74 5.87 2.84
N PHE A 23 10.00 4.60 2.59
CA PHE A 23 11.04 3.86 3.33
C PHE A 23 12.38 4.56 3.28
N THR A 24 12.79 5.04 2.09
CA THR A 24 14.05 5.77 1.93
C THR A 24 14.10 7.08 2.74
N SER A 25 12.97 7.76 2.91
CA SER A 25 12.89 8.98 3.71
C SER A 25 12.86 8.67 5.21
N LEU A 26 12.04 7.70 5.61
CA LEU A 26 11.83 7.35 7.02
C LEU A 26 13.06 6.75 7.68
N GLU A 27 13.92 6.03 6.94
CA GLU A 27 15.18 5.48 7.47
C GLU A 27 16.18 6.53 7.90
N LYS A 28 16.02 7.76 7.44
CA LYS A 28 16.88 8.88 7.82
C LYS A 28 16.43 9.53 9.14
N LEU A 29 15.27 9.16 9.64
CA LEU A 29 14.69 9.74 10.85
C LEU A 29 15.12 8.98 12.10
N PRO A 30 15.25 9.68 13.23
CA PRO A 30 15.47 9.02 14.51
C PRO A 30 14.32 8.06 14.83
N PRO A 31 14.59 6.86 15.36
CA PRO A 31 13.55 5.91 15.75
C PRO A 31 12.50 6.51 16.72
N THR A 32 12.92 7.43 17.58
CA THR A 32 12.04 8.15 18.52
C THR A 32 11.00 9.01 17.82
N GLU A 33 11.30 9.56 16.63
CA GLU A 33 10.33 10.32 15.85
C GLU A 33 9.33 9.41 15.14
N LEU A 34 9.77 8.24 14.72
CA LEU A 34 8.95 7.25 14.03
C LEU A 34 7.95 6.56 14.96
N SER A 35 8.33 6.34 16.23
CA SER A 35 7.51 5.69 17.27
C SER A 35 6.79 6.68 18.19
N ARG A 36 6.88 7.97 17.95
CA ARG A 36 6.17 8.98 18.73
C ARG A 36 4.68 8.95 18.44
N ASP A 37 3.84 8.86 19.49
CA ASP A 37 2.40 9.04 19.35
C ASP A 37 2.07 10.48 18.92
N ARG A 38 1.37 10.61 17.79
CA ARG A 38 1.02 11.89 17.17
C ARG A 38 -0.49 12.12 17.07
N GLY A 39 -1.30 11.21 17.59
CA GLY A 39 -2.76 11.33 17.60
C GLY A 39 -3.41 11.28 16.21
N ALA A 40 -2.80 10.58 15.26
CA ALA A 40 -3.39 10.32 13.94
C ALA A 40 -4.37 9.14 13.99
N SER A 41 -4.81 8.60 12.84
CA SER A 41 -5.67 7.40 12.80
C SER A 41 -5.03 6.20 13.50
N PHE A 42 -3.71 6.10 13.43
CA PHE A 42 -2.87 5.21 14.23
C PHE A 42 -1.85 6.04 15.02
N PRO A 43 -1.41 5.57 16.20
CA PRO A 43 -0.60 6.39 17.10
C PRO A 43 0.69 6.91 16.46
N THR A 44 1.40 6.08 15.70
CA THR A 44 2.73 6.39 15.19
C THR A 44 2.84 6.25 13.67
N ILE A 45 3.88 6.84 13.07
CA ILE A 45 4.18 6.66 11.64
C ILE A 45 4.39 5.18 11.31
N LEU A 46 5.05 4.43 12.21
CA LEU A 46 5.27 2.99 12.01
C LEU A 46 3.97 2.19 12.04
N ASP A 47 3.03 2.57 12.91
CA ASP A 47 1.72 1.90 12.98
C ASP A 47 0.90 2.15 11.71
N ILE A 48 0.94 3.37 11.15
CA ILE A 48 0.28 3.68 9.88
C ILE A 48 0.85 2.83 8.75
N LEU A 49 2.19 2.73 8.64
CA LEU A 49 2.85 1.88 7.65
C LEU A 49 2.49 0.40 7.83
N ALA A 50 2.58 -0.10 9.06
CA ALA A 50 2.25 -1.48 9.38
C ALA A 50 0.78 -1.81 9.05
N HIS A 51 -0.14 -0.87 9.32
CA HIS A 51 -1.54 -1.02 8.96
C HIS A 51 -1.73 -1.08 7.44
N SER A 52 -1.16 -0.15 6.70
CA SER A 52 -1.25 -0.11 5.24
C SER A 52 -0.72 -1.38 4.58
N GLN A 53 0.41 -1.92 5.07
CA GLN A 53 0.93 -3.22 4.63
C GLN A 53 0.03 -4.38 5.05
N GLY A 54 -0.51 -4.33 6.26
CA GLY A 54 -1.45 -5.30 6.79
C GLY A 54 -2.72 -5.40 5.96
N ALA A 55 -3.25 -4.27 5.47
CA ALA A 55 -4.40 -4.22 4.57
C ALA A 55 -4.10 -4.94 3.25
N LEU A 56 -2.96 -4.63 2.62
CA LEU A 56 -2.52 -5.34 1.41
C LEU A 56 -2.36 -6.85 1.66
N TRP A 57 -1.64 -7.20 2.73
CA TRP A 57 -1.43 -8.60 3.09
C TRP A 57 -2.76 -9.35 3.30
N PHE A 58 -3.69 -8.75 4.05
CA PHE A 58 -4.98 -9.35 4.35
C PHE A 58 -5.77 -9.66 3.06
N TRP A 59 -5.90 -8.67 2.18
CA TRP A 59 -6.68 -8.83 0.96
C TRP A 59 -6.02 -9.75 -0.06
N PHE A 60 -4.71 -9.63 -0.29
CA PHE A 60 -4.01 -10.50 -1.24
C PHE A 60 -3.86 -11.93 -0.74
N SER A 61 -3.67 -12.16 0.57
CA SER A 61 -3.67 -13.50 1.16
C SER A 61 -5.04 -14.16 1.07
N GLY A 62 -6.12 -13.40 1.27
CA GLY A 62 -7.49 -13.90 1.16
C GLY A 62 -7.93 -14.22 -0.27
N CYS A 63 -7.34 -13.54 -1.26
CA CYS A 63 -7.70 -13.69 -2.68
C CYS A 63 -6.76 -14.64 -3.45
N SER A 64 -5.56 -14.88 -2.96
CA SER A 64 -4.53 -15.73 -3.58
C SER A 64 -4.64 -17.17 -3.07
N LYS A 65 -4.26 -18.14 -3.93
CA LYS A 65 -4.08 -19.54 -3.52
C LYS A 65 -2.73 -19.75 -2.82
N ASP A 66 -1.80 -18.84 -3.01
CA ASP A 66 -0.48 -18.90 -2.40
C ASP A 66 -0.54 -18.18 -1.04
N ALA A 67 -0.22 -18.90 0.03
CA ALA A 67 -0.14 -18.29 1.35
C ALA A 67 1.01 -17.27 1.40
N ILE A 68 0.69 -16.03 1.72
CA ILE A 68 1.69 -15.03 2.08
C ILE A 68 1.86 -15.12 3.59
N PRO A 69 3.04 -15.49 4.11
CA PRO A 69 3.23 -15.53 5.56
C PRO A 69 3.00 -14.11 6.12
N PRO A 70 2.35 -14.00 7.30
CA PRO A 70 2.24 -12.71 7.97
C PRO A 70 3.63 -12.15 8.31
N PRO A 71 3.76 -10.84 8.53
CA PRO A 71 5.00 -10.29 9.03
C PRO A 71 5.37 -10.95 10.35
N GLU A 72 6.63 -11.37 10.47
CA GLU A 72 7.14 -11.82 11.77
C GLU A 72 7.10 -10.64 12.74
N LYS A 73 6.46 -10.82 13.86
CA LYS A 73 6.30 -9.77 14.85
C LYS A 73 6.66 -10.33 16.22
N ASP A 74 7.66 -9.73 16.85
CA ASP A 74 7.90 -9.97 18.26
C ASP A 74 6.75 -9.40 19.10
N PRO A 75 6.14 -10.19 19.99
CA PRO A 75 5.05 -9.72 20.82
C PRO A 75 5.52 -8.57 21.71
N GLY A 76 5.00 -7.36 21.47
CA GLY A 76 5.17 -6.21 22.35
C GLY A 76 6.14 -5.13 21.88
N GLU A 77 6.86 -5.32 20.78
CA GLU A 77 7.67 -4.25 20.18
C GLU A 77 7.05 -3.75 18.87
N PRO A 78 7.05 -2.41 18.62
CA PRO A 78 6.67 -1.89 17.31
C PRO A 78 7.71 -2.33 16.28
N PRO A 79 7.31 -2.65 15.02
CA PRO A 79 8.27 -3.04 13.99
C PRO A 79 9.20 -1.87 13.66
N SER A 80 10.45 -2.17 13.35
CA SER A 80 11.39 -1.18 12.80
C SER A 80 11.09 -0.86 11.33
N VAL A 81 11.60 0.26 10.82
CA VAL A 81 11.50 0.60 9.40
C VAL A 81 12.11 -0.47 8.51
N ALA A 82 13.22 -1.09 8.95
CA ALA A 82 13.89 -2.14 8.18
C ALA A 82 13.02 -3.39 8.05
N GLU A 83 12.41 -3.86 9.14
CA GLU A 83 11.49 -5.01 9.12
C GLU A 83 10.26 -4.74 8.24
N LEU A 84 9.68 -3.54 8.34
CA LEU A 84 8.57 -3.15 7.48
C LEU A 84 8.98 -3.10 6.01
N ARG A 85 10.20 -2.64 5.69
CA ARG A 85 10.70 -2.65 4.31
C ARG A 85 10.92 -4.06 3.78
N ASP A 86 11.50 -4.94 4.57
CA ASP A 86 11.75 -6.32 4.17
C ASP A 86 10.43 -7.04 3.91
N PHE A 87 9.43 -6.82 4.76
CA PHE A 87 8.09 -7.33 4.54
C PHE A 87 7.45 -6.73 3.27
N GLU A 88 7.59 -5.42 3.04
CA GLU A 88 7.12 -4.75 1.82
C GLU A 88 7.70 -5.37 0.55
N ASN A 89 9.03 -5.59 0.53
CA ASN A 89 9.69 -6.19 -0.63
C ASN A 89 9.13 -7.59 -0.94
N HIS A 90 8.91 -8.39 0.10
CA HIS A 90 8.32 -9.73 -0.02
C HIS A 90 6.88 -9.66 -0.54
N LEU A 91 6.06 -8.81 0.06
CA LEU A 91 4.66 -8.60 -0.28
C LEU A 91 4.49 -8.09 -1.72
N GLN A 92 5.29 -7.12 -2.15
CA GLN A 92 5.23 -6.58 -3.50
C GLN A 92 5.60 -7.61 -4.57
N GLY A 93 6.60 -8.44 -4.32
CA GLY A 93 6.92 -9.55 -5.23
C GLY A 93 5.74 -10.53 -5.41
N HIS A 94 4.96 -10.73 -4.35
CA HIS A 94 3.77 -11.57 -4.38
C HIS A 94 2.62 -10.90 -5.15
N ILE A 95 2.32 -9.64 -4.82
CA ILE A 95 1.28 -8.84 -5.47
C ILE A 95 1.52 -8.77 -6.99
N GLN A 96 2.73 -8.49 -7.41
CA GLN A 96 3.07 -8.40 -8.83
C GLN A 96 2.82 -9.71 -9.57
N ARG A 97 3.25 -10.86 -9.01
CA ARG A 97 2.99 -12.17 -9.61
C ARG A 97 1.49 -12.47 -9.67
N TYR A 98 0.77 -12.17 -8.60
CA TYR A 98 -0.67 -12.36 -8.53
C TYR A 98 -1.40 -11.56 -9.61
N LEU A 99 -1.14 -10.25 -9.69
CA LEU A 99 -1.74 -9.35 -10.68
C LEU A 99 -1.38 -9.75 -12.12
N ALA A 100 -0.16 -10.23 -12.36
CA ALA A 100 0.25 -10.71 -13.68
C ALA A 100 -0.54 -11.93 -14.14
N GLY A 101 -0.96 -12.79 -13.21
CA GLY A 101 -1.73 -14.00 -13.48
C GLY A 101 -3.23 -13.78 -13.68
N LEU A 102 -3.77 -12.59 -13.38
CA LEU A 102 -5.20 -12.30 -13.55
C LEU A 102 -5.58 -12.03 -15.01
N SER A 103 -6.83 -12.35 -15.33
CA SER A 103 -7.53 -11.94 -16.55
C SER A 103 -8.63 -10.90 -16.23
N GLU A 104 -9.17 -10.22 -17.23
CA GLU A 104 -10.30 -9.31 -17.06
C GLU A 104 -11.52 -10.01 -16.42
N ALA A 105 -11.78 -11.27 -16.80
CA ALA A 105 -12.89 -12.04 -16.25
C ALA A 105 -12.74 -12.31 -14.75
N ASP A 106 -11.53 -12.30 -14.20
CA ASP A 106 -11.31 -12.47 -12.77
C ASP A 106 -11.83 -11.28 -11.96
N LEU A 107 -11.94 -10.10 -12.56
CA LEU A 107 -12.45 -8.89 -11.89
C LEU A 107 -13.95 -8.99 -11.56
N ASP A 108 -14.69 -9.83 -12.27
CA ASP A 108 -16.12 -10.02 -12.09
C ASP A 108 -16.45 -11.04 -10.99
N ARG A 109 -15.46 -11.77 -10.49
CA ARG A 109 -15.70 -12.73 -9.39
C ARG A 109 -16.07 -11.97 -8.10
N THR A 110 -16.75 -12.67 -7.22
CA THR A 110 -17.11 -12.17 -5.88
C THR A 110 -16.15 -12.74 -4.84
N VAL A 111 -15.76 -11.93 -3.88
CA VAL A 111 -15.03 -12.34 -2.68
C VAL A 111 -15.90 -12.11 -1.45
N SER A 112 -15.94 -13.10 -0.56
CA SER A 112 -16.68 -12.98 0.69
C SER A 112 -15.82 -12.37 1.77
N ARG A 113 -16.33 -11.39 2.48
CA ARG A 113 -15.71 -10.78 3.65
C ARG A 113 -16.57 -11.04 4.88
N LYS A 114 -15.95 -11.57 5.93
CA LYS A 114 -16.59 -11.74 7.22
C LYS A 114 -16.53 -10.47 8.06
N SER A 115 -17.53 -10.28 8.91
CA SER A 115 -17.55 -9.20 9.90
C SER A 115 -16.32 -9.29 10.82
N GLY A 116 -15.85 -8.17 11.31
CA GLY A 116 -14.52 -7.98 11.90
C GLY A 116 -13.61 -7.24 10.93
N HIS A 117 -12.37 -6.97 11.27
CA HIS A 117 -11.42 -6.26 10.41
C HIS A 117 -11.99 -5.00 9.73
N GLY A 118 -12.65 -4.13 10.51
CA GLY A 118 -13.21 -2.87 10.02
C GLY A 118 -14.59 -2.96 9.34
N SER A 119 -15.22 -4.15 9.28
CA SER A 119 -16.59 -4.30 8.79
C SER A 119 -17.54 -4.69 9.91
N SER A 120 -18.72 -4.06 9.95
CA SER A 120 -19.79 -4.37 10.92
C SER A 120 -20.67 -5.56 10.50
N HIS A 121 -20.55 -6.06 9.27
CA HIS A 121 -21.36 -7.15 8.73
C HIS A 121 -20.61 -7.97 7.68
N ASP A 122 -21.07 -9.20 7.48
CA ASP A 122 -20.61 -10.04 6.38
C ASP A 122 -21.10 -9.43 5.06
N CYS A 123 -20.25 -9.41 4.06
CA CYS A 123 -20.59 -8.92 2.73
C CYS A 123 -19.90 -9.71 1.62
N GLU A 124 -20.51 -9.65 0.45
CA GLU A 124 -19.91 -10.12 -0.80
C GLU A 124 -19.51 -8.90 -1.63
N ILE A 125 -18.27 -8.88 -2.08
CA ILE A 125 -17.65 -7.73 -2.73
C ILE A 125 -17.19 -8.15 -4.13
N PRO A 126 -17.57 -7.42 -5.20
CA PRO A 126 -16.94 -7.62 -6.50
C PRO A 126 -15.43 -7.47 -6.38
N PHE A 127 -14.66 -8.38 -6.98
CA PHE A 127 -13.23 -8.42 -6.77
C PHE A 127 -12.52 -7.13 -7.21
N ARG A 128 -13.04 -6.46 -8.26
CA ARG A 128 -12.55 -5.14 -8.69
C ARG A 128 -12.59 -4.09 -7.58
N GLU A 129 -13.61 -4.10 -6.73
CA GLU A 129 -13.76 -3.14 -5.64
C GLU A 129 -12.68 -3.28 -4.57
N VAL A 130 -12.13 -4.48 -4.40
CA VAL A 130 -11.01 -4.73 -3.50
C VAL A 130 -9.77 -3.92 -3.92
N PHE A 131 -9.49 -3.84 -5.22
CA PHE A 131 -8.35 -3.08 -5.72
C PHE A 131 -8.54 -1.58 -5.51
N TRP A 132 -9.73 -1.06 -5.79
CA TRP A 132 -10.03 0.36 -5.60
C TRP A 132 -10.04 0.76 -4.12
N HIS A 133 -10.55 -0.10 -3.25
CA HIS A 133 -10.43 0.08 -1.81
C HIS A 133 -8.96 0.14 -1.36
N LEU A 134 -8.11 -0.76 -1.84
CA LEU A 134 -6.69 -0.75 -1.50
C LEU A 134 -5.94 0.48 -2.04
N VAL A 135 -6.35 1.01 -3.19
CA VAL A 135 -5.82 2.29 -3.70
C VAL A 135 -6.24 3.44 -2.78
N GLU A 136 -7.50 3.49 -2.36
CA GLU A 136 -8.04 4.51 -1.46
C GLU A 136 -7.35 4.48 -0.10
N GLU A 137 -7.24 3.31 0.54
CA GLU A 137 -6.52 3.08 1.80
C GLU A 137 -5.08 3.60 1.73
N GLU A 138 -4.37 3.27 0.66
CA GLU A 138 -2.99 3.73 0.48
C GLU A 138 -2.89 5.25 0.35
N LEU A 139 -3.78 5.88 -0.43
CA LEU A 139 -3.76 7.33 -0.62
C LEU A 139 -4.10 8.07 0.67
N GLN A 140 -5.05 7.56 1.46
CA GLN A 140 -5.43 8.11 2.75
C GLN A 140 -4.26 8.07 3.73
N HIS A 141 -3.68 6.90 3.97
CA HIS A 141 -2.59 6.75 4.94
C HIS A 141 -1.29 7.44 4.50
N ARG A 142 -1.03 7.50 3.21
CA ARG A 142 0.06 8.31 2.67
C ARG A 142 -0.13 9.80 2.94
N GLY A 143 -1.36 10.30 2.84
CA GLY A 143 -1.69 11.67 3.22
C GLY A 143 -1.44 11.95 4.69
N GLU A 144 -1.77 11.01 5.58
CA GLU A 144 -1.48 11.11 7.01
C GLU A 144 0.03 11.16 7.29
N ILE A 145 0.80 10.25 6.70
CA ILE A 145 2.27 10.24 6.86
C ILE A 145 2.86 11.56 6.38
N ASN A 146 2.40 12.12 5.25
CA ASN A 146 2.85 13.43 4.76
C ASN A 146 2.60 14.53 5.80
N ALA A 147 1.39 14.57 6.37
CA ALA A 147 1.04 15.56 7.38
C ALA A 147 1.91 15.43 8.63
N LEU A 148 2.22 14.21 9.06
CA LEU A 148 3.08 13.94 10.20
C LEU A 148 4.56 14.30 9.94
N LEU A 149 5.06 14.10 8.73
CA LEU A 149 6.41 14.51 8.33
C LEU A 149 6.55 16.03 8.33
N TRP A 150 5.59 16.77 7.80
CA TRP A 150 5.60 18.25 7.86
C TRP A 150 5.56 18.78 9.28
N GLN A 151 4.92 18.09 10.23
CA GLN A 151 4.94 18.50 11.65
C GLN A 151 6.34 18.45 12.30
N ILE A 152 7.28 17.76 11.67
CA ILE A 152 8.66 17.63 12.13
C ILE A 152 9.67 18.25 11.15
N ASP A 153 9.21 19.16 10.31
CA ASP A 153 10.01 19.86 9.31
C ASP A 153 10.75 18.93 8.33
N VAL A 154 10.13 17.79 7.99
CA VAL A 154 10.64 16.83 7.01
C VAL A 154 9.75 16.83 5.77
N ASP A 155 10.34 17.08 4.61
CA ASP A 155 9.63 17.01 3.34
C ASP A 155 9.29 15.54 3.00
N PRO A 156 8.01 15.23 2.73
CA PRO A 156 7.63 13.92 2.21
C PRO A 156 8.30 13.62 0.87
N PRO A 157 8.46 12.33 0.52
CA PRO A 157 8.97 11.98 -0.80
C PRO A 157 7.98 12.45 -1.90
N ILE A 158 8.52 12.86 -3.04
CA ILE A 158 7.70 13.21 -4.20
C ILE A 158 7.06 11.95 -4.75
N THR A 159 5.72 11.90 -4.72
CA THR A 159 4.93 10.75 -5.15
C THR A 159 3.83 11.22 -6.11
N SER A 160 4.24 11.80 -7.25
CA SER A 160 3.33 12.27 -8.28
C SER A 160 2.96 11.13 -9.25
N TRP A 161 1.67 10.89 -9.44
CA TRP A 161 1.19 10.00 -10.49
C TRP A 161 1.63 10.45 -11.88
N ILE A 162 1.62 11.76 -12.15
CA ILE A 162 2.01 12.31 -13.45
C ILE A 162 3.48 12.08 -13.72
N ASP A 163 4.36 12.27 -12.73
CA ASP A 163 5.79 12.04 -12.87
C ASP A 163 6.10 10.56 -13.10
N TRP A 164 5.43 9.69 -12.35
CA TRP A 164 5.51 8.25 -12.57
C TRP A 164 5.02 7.86 -13.97
N ALA A 165 3.87 8.36 -14.41
CA ALA A 165 3.30 8.07 -15.70
C ALA A 165 4.20 8.56 -16.86
N HIS A 166 4.88 9.69 -16.68
CA HIS A 166 5.89 10.18 -17.61
C HIS A 166 7.11 9.24 -17.64
N LYS A 167 7.62 8.85 -16.48
CA LYS A 167 8.75 7.92 -16.34
C LYS A 167 8.53 6.60 -17.06
N VAL A 168 7.31 6.06 -17.01
CA VAL A 168 6.94 4.79 -17.68
C VAL A 168 6.41 4.98 -19.12
N GLY A 169 6.52 6.19 -19.68
CA GLY A 169 6.17 6.50 -21.07
C GLY A 169 4.68 6.62 -21.36
N ARG A 170 3.83 6.77 -20.34
CA ARG A 170 2.37 6.99 -20.50
C ARG A 170 2.01 8.44 -20.83
N VAL A 171 2.81 9.37 -20.35
CA VAL A 171 2.72 10.80 -20.63
C VAL A 171 3.91 11.20 -21.49
N LYS A 172 3.67 12.03 -22.49
CA LYS A 172 4.70 12.53 -23.39
C LYS A 172 4.99 14.00 -23.13
N ASP A 173 6.21 14.43 -23.45
CA ASP A 173 6.54 15.83 -23.46
C ASP A 173 5.65 16.59 -24.43
N ALA A 174 5.31 17.83 -24.08
CA ALA A 174 4.63 18.72 -25.00
C ALA A 174 5.59 19.04 -26.19
N PRO A 175 5.07 19.12 -27.42
CA PRO A 175 5.89 19.60 -28.54
C PRO A 175 6.40 21.01 -28.25
N ARG A 176 7.70 21.23 -28.48
CA ARG A 176 8.33 22.55 -28.36
C ARG A 176 7.90 23.47 -29.48
#